data_d7860eda1a526ace5afac087efecb4a5
#
_entry.id   d7860eda1a526ace5afac087efecb4a5
#
_cell.length_a   1.000
_cell.length_b   1.000
_cell.length_c   1.000
_cell.angle_alpha   90.00
_cell.angle_beta   90.00
_cell.angle_gamma   90.00
#
_symmetry.space_group_name_H-M   'P 1'
#
loop_
_entity.id
_entity.type
_entity.pdbx_description
1 polymer ?
#
loop_
_entity_poly.entity_id
_entity_poly.type
_entity_poly.pdbx_seq_one_letter_code
_entity_poly.pdbx_strand_id
1 'polypeptide(L)'
;MSSSDPNLRGSARREFLWQCSAAVASGLAVGAAASAGDQPAAGELPTIQLGKHRVSRMIAGWNPIGGYSYMGHHMDQHMREYYTPERTVEFLQGCEQQGVNTHQYSPSDKSTEVLRAMRERGSKMQFLCLSSGRAQVKATIEATAPFAIAHHGGATDTMFAAGKSGEVHDFVKEVHDRGLLAGV
;
A
#
# COMPACT_ATOMS: atom_id res chain seq x y z
N MET A 1 -57.15 15.23 12.57
CA MET A 1 -56.78 15.06 11.18
C MET A 1 -55.65 16.02 10.88
N SER A 2 -54.43 15.52 10.92
CA SER A 2 -53.22 16.31 10.63
C SER A 2 -52.65 15.78 9.29
N SER A 3 -52.80 16.61 8.23
CA SER A 3 -52.23 16.32 6.91
C SER A 3 -50.80 16.78 6.87
N SER A 4 -49.87 15.85 6.88
CA SER A 4 -48.46 16.09 6.63
C SER A 4 -48.22 16.19 5.12
N ASP A 5 -47.86 17.38 4.68
CA ASP A 5 -47.56 17.74 3.29
C ASP A 5 -46.23 17.08 2.85
N PRO A 6 -46.22 16.21 1.82
CA PRO A 6 -45.02 15.50 1.36
C PRO A 6 -44.00 16.40 0.64
N ASN A 7 -44.36 17.64 0.31
CA ASN A 7 -43.46 18.55 -0.44
C ASN A 7 -42.39 19.25 0.44
N LEU A 8 -42.52 19.25 1.76
CA LEU A 8 -41.59 19.93 2.65
C LEU A 8 -40.25 19.15 2.87
N ARG A 9 -40.21 17.85 2.54
CA ARG A 9 -38.97 17.06 2.68
C ARG A 9 -38.02 17.17 1.47
N GLY A 10 -38.51 17.60 0.32
CA GLY A 10 -37.72 17.78 -0.91
C GLY A 10 -36.91 19.06 -0.97
N SER A 11 -37.43 20.14 -0.33
CA SER A 11 -36.76 21.46 -0.35
C SER A 11 -35.53 21.50 0.57
N ALA A 12 -35.61 20.93 1.76
CA ALA A 12 -34.51 20.90 2.72
C ALA A 12 -33.25 20.14 2.24
N ARG A 13 -33.46 19.05 1.49
CA ARG A 13 -32.35 18.30 0.89
C ARG A 13 -31.65 19.05 -0.24
N ARG A 14 -32.42 19.75 -1.07
CA ARG A 14 -31.89 20.61 -2.13
C ARG A 14 -31.13 21.81 -1.58
N GLU A 15 -31.65 22.43 -0.56
CA GLU A 15 -31.00 23.57 0.10
C GLU A 15 -29.70 23.16 0.81
N PHE A 16 -29.69 22.02 1.48
CA PHE A 16 -28.48 21.47 2.08
C PHE A 16 -27.39 21.17 1.02
N LEU A 17 -27.73 20.56 -0.09
CA LEU A 17 -26.78 20.28 -1.17
C LEU A 17 -26.27 21.57 -1.83
N TRP A 18 -27.09 22.58 -1.94
CA TRP A 18 -26.69 23.91 -2.46
C TRP A 18 -25.75 24.65 -1.50
N GLN A 19 -26.02 24.58 -0.20
CA GLN A 19 -25.16 25.18 0.83
C GLN A 19 -23.81 24.48 0.94
N CYS A 20 -23.76 23.16 0.80
CA CYS A 20 -22.51 22.40 0.71
C CYS A 20 -21.68 22.78 -0.53
N SER A 21 -22.33 23.00 -1.68
CA SER A 21 -21.65 23.41 -2.91
C SER A 21 -21.11 24.84 -2.84
N ALA A 22 -21.82 25.76 -2.18
CA ALA A 22 -21.38 27.14 -1.97
C ALA A 22 -20.23 27.26 -0.98
N ALA A 23 -20.19 26.39 0.05
CA ALA A 23 -19.11 26.37 1.03
C ALA A 23 -17.77 25.85 0.43
N VAL A 24 -17.83 24.96 -0.56
CA VAL A 24 -16.65 24.49 -1.29
C VAL A 24 -16.08 25.57 -2.20
N ALA A 25 -16.94 26.41 -2.80
CA ALA A 25 -16.48 27.50 -3.68
C ALA A 25 -15.84 28.67 -2.91
N SER A 26 -16.22 28.91 -1.64
CA SER A 26 -15.66 30.01 -0.81
C SER A 26 -14.41 29.59 -0.03
N GLY A 27 -14.15 28.31 0.16
CA GLY A 27 -12.99 27.76 0.87
C GLY A 27 -11.70 27.73 0.04
N LEU A 28 -11.77 27.97 -1.27
CA LEU A 28 -10.60 27.91 -2.17
C LEU A 28 -9.78 29.20 -2.25
N ALA A 29 -10.15 30.26 -1.54
CA ALA A 29 -9.47 31.56 -1.61
C ALA A 29 -8.52 31.89 -0.45
N VAL A 30 -8.36 31.04 0.56
CA VAL A 30 -7.48 31.28 1.72
C VAL A 30 -6.61 30.05 1.98
N GLY A 31 -5.64 29.82 1.11
CA GLY A 31 -4.71 28.70 1.26
C GLY A 31 -3.56 28.69 0.29
N ALA A 32 -3.23 29.80 -0.33
CA ALA A 32 -2.11 29.89 -1.27
C ALA A 32 -0.81 30.28 -0.59
N ALA A 33 -0.33 29.45 0.34
CA ALA A 33 1.05 29.46 0.82
C ALA A 33 1.49 28.07 1.32
N ALA A 34 0.96 26.98 0.75
CA ALA A 34 1.62 25.69 0.80
C ALA A 34 2.55 25.63 -0.39
N SER A 35 3.85 25.42 -0.13
CA SER A 35 4.92 25.31 -1.12
C SER A 35 4.45 24.60 -2.38
N ALA A 36 4.72 25.19 -3.54
CA ALA A 36 4.58 24.58 -4.86
C ALA A 36 5.57 23.40 -5.00
N GLY A 37 5.31 22.33 -4.22
CA GLY A 37 5.94 21.04 -4.37
C GLY A 37 5.11 20.27 -5.37
N ASP A 38 5.69 20.01 -6.52
CA ASP A 38 5.37 19.00 -7.53
C ASP A 38 3.92 18.50 -7.48
N GLN A 39 2.97 19.28 -8.00
CA GLN A 39 1.66 18.72 -8.32
C GLN A 39 1.86 17.79 -9.52
N PRO A 40 1.52 16.50 -9.38
CA PRO A 40 1.63 15.57 -10.50
C PRO A 40 0.78 16.07 -11.68
N ALA A 41 1.27 15.87 -12.90
CA ALA A 41 0.50 16.12 -14.10
C ALA A 41 -0.83 15.34 -14.04
N ALA A 42 -1.87 15.85 -14.69
CA ALA A 42 -3.17 15.20 -14.70
C ALA A 42 -3.02 13.76 -15.23
N GLY A 43 -3.23 12.75 -14.35
CA GLY A 43 -3.05 11.33 -14.65
C GLY A 43 -1.86 10.66 -13.96
N GLU A 44 -0.96 11.40 -13.32
CA GLU A 44 0.12 10.81 -12.53
C GLU A 44 -0.28 10.66 -11.05
N LEU A 45 0.05 9.51 -10.47
CA LEU A 45 -0.17 9.29 -9.04
C LEU A 45 0.83 10.13 -8.21
N PRO A 46 0.36 10.78 -7.13
CA PRO A 46 1.25 11.46 -6.20
C PRO A 46 2.31 10.50 -5.65
N THR A 47 3.52 10.97 -5.50
CA THR A 47 4.65 10.22 -4.95
C THR A 47 5.16 10.83 -3.65
N ILE A 48 5.85 10.03 -2.85
CA ILE A 48 6.62 10.48 -1.68
C ILE A 48 8.07 10.05 -1.83
N GLN A 49 8.97 10.77 -1.16
CA GLN A 49 10.37 10.41 -1.12
C GLN A 49 10.64 9.52 0.09
N LEU A 50 11.15 8.30 -0.14
CA LEU A 50 11.65 7.38 0.89
C LEU A 50 13.15 7.13 0.64
N GLY A 51 14.03 7.79 1.38
CA GLY A 51 15.46 7.79 1.10
C GLY A 51 15.73 8.28 -0.33
N LYS A 52 16.38 7.47 -1.16
CA LYS A 52 16.64 7.76 -2.58
C LYS A 52 15.49 7.34 -3.53
N HIS A 53 14.45 6.70 -3.01
CA HIS A 53 13.37 6.11 -3.80
C HIS A 53 12.15 7.04 -3.85
N ARG A 54 11.61 7.27 -5.04
CA ARG A 54 10.28 7.88 -5.21
C ARG A 54 9.24 6.79 -5.24
N VAL A 55 8.33 6.80 -4.28
CA VAL A 55 7.30 5.77 -4.09
C VAL A 55 5.93 6.38 -4.34
N SER A 56 5.10 5.74 -5.18
CA SER A 56 3.71 6.16 -5.37
C SER A 56 2.94 6.07 -4.05
N ARG A 57 2.04 7.03 -3.78
CA ARG A 57 1.22 7.03 -2.55
C ARG A 57 0.27 5.83 -2.48
N MET A 58 -0.04 5.22 -3.62
CA MET A 58 -0.68 3.91 -3.69
C MET A 58 0.40 2.84 -3.84
N ILE A 59 0.29 1.78 -3.07
CA ILE A 59 1.19 0.61 -3.09
C ILE A 59 0.33 -0.63 -3.35
N ALA A 60 0.71 -1.45 -4.32
CA ALA A 60 0.05 -2.73 -4.53
C ALA A 60 0.38 -3.68 -3.38
N GLY A 61 -0.65 -4.11 -2.62
CA GLY A 61 -0.48 -4.96 -1.45
C GLY A 61 -0.46 -6.46 -1.78
N TRP A 62 -0.08 -7.27 -0.79
CA TRP A 62 0.07 -8.71 -0.92
C TRP A 62 -1.16 -9.51 -0.48
N ASN A 63 -2.03 -8.96 0.37
CA ASN A 63 -3.08 -9.73 1.02
C ASN A 63 -3.96 -10.56 0.06
N PRO A 64 -4.51 -10.01 -1.04
CA PRO A 64 -5.28 -10.83 -1.98
C PRO A 64 -4.42 -11.89 -2.67
N ILE A 65 -3.18 -11.56 -3.01
CA ILE A 65 -2.24 -12.44 -3.70
C ILE A 65 -1.82 -13.60 -2.80
N GLY A 66 -1.60 -13.33 -1.51
CA GLY A 66 -1.23 -14.31 -0.49
C GLY A 66 -2.40 -15.12 0.09
N GLY A 67 -3.63 -14.69 -0.18
CA GLY A 67 -4.83 -15.31 0.36
C GLY A 67 -5.10 -14.94 1.82
N TYR A 68 -5.03 -13.65 2.15
CA TYR A 68 -5.34 -13.09 3.48
C TYR A 68 -6.57 -12.19 3.38
N SER A 69 -7.77 -12.78 3.31
CA SER A 69 -9.02 -12.06 3.06
C SER A 69 -9.65 -11.44 4.30
N TYR A 70 -9.32 -11.91 5.50
CA TYR A 70 -10.06 -11.65 6.75
C TYR A 70 -11.54 -12.08 6.71
N MET A 71 -11.95 -12.80 5.67
CA MET A 71 -13.34 -13.28 5.45
C MET A 71 -13.46 -14.80 5.64
N GLY A 72 -12.39 -15.45 6.06
CA GLY A 72 -12.33 -16.88 6.36
C GLY A 72 -11.76 -17.74 5.25
N HIS A 73 -11.55 -19.00 5.58
CA HIS A 73 -10.76 -19.96 4.80
C HIS A 73 -11.19 -20.11 3.34
N HIS A 74 -12.47 -20.11 3.04
CA HIS A 74 -12.95 -20.27 1.67
C HIS A 74 -12.55 -19.08 0.77
N MET A 75 -12.63 -17.86 1.31
CA MET A 75 -12.19 -16.68 0.56
C MET A 75 -10.67 -16.66 0.40
N ASP A 76 -9.93 -17.04 1.43
CA ASP A 76 -8.47 -17.16 1.37
C ASP A 76 -8.03 -18.16 0.31
N GLN A 77 -8.72 -19.31 0.23
CA GLN A 77 -8.47 -20.31 -0.80
C GLN A 77 -8.78 -19.77 -2.20
N HIS A 78 -9.96 -19.17 -2.38
CA HIS A 78 -10.36 -18.57 -3.64
C HIS A 78 -9.35 -17.52 -4.13
N MET A 79 -8.87 -16.65 -3.25
CA MET A 79 -7.83 -15.66 -3.58
C MET A 79 -6.52 -16.33 -4.03
N ARG A 80 -6.06 -17.36 -3.32
CA ARG A 80 -4.84 -18.11 -3.71
C ARG A 80 -4.97 -18.79 -5.05
N GLU A 81 -6.12 -19.36 -5.35
CA GLU A 81 -6.42 -20.03 -6.62
C GLU A 81 -6.56 -19.03 -7.76
N TYR A 82 -7.16 -17.87 -7.49
CA TYR A 82 -7.31 -16.80 -8.48
C TYR A 82 -5.97 -16.17 -8.86
N TYR A 83 -5.18 -15.76 -7.86
CA TYR A 83 -3.89 -15.13 -8.07
C TYR A 83 -2.78 -16.18 -8.28
N THR A 84 -2.77 -16.83 -9.45
CA THR A 84 -1.61 -17.61 -9.90
C THR A 84 -0.40 -16.67 -10.11
N PRO A 85 0.84 -17.18 -10.22
CA PRO A 85 1.99 -16.35 -10.58
C PRO A 85 1.74 -15.48 -11.82
N GLU A 86 1.21 -16.03 -12.89
CA GLU A 86 0.93 -15.34 -14.15
C GLU A 86 -0.08 -14.21 -13.96
N ARG A 87 -1.23 -14.49 -13.33
CA ARG A 87 -2.25 -13.47 -13.02
C ARG A 87 -1.75 -12.40 -12.08
N THR A 88 -0.86 -12.76 -11.16
CA THR A 88 -0.22 -11.79 -10.27
C THR A 88 0.68 -10.85 -11.06
N VAL A 89 1.46 -11.35 -12.00
CA VAL A 89 2.28 -10.53 -12.89
C VAL A 89 1.41 -9.60 -13.74
N GLU A 90 0.34 -10.11 -14.35
CA GLU A 90 -0.61 -9.30 -15.12
C GLU A 90 -1.23 -8.17 -14.27
N PHE A 91 -1.65 -8.49 -13.05
CA PHE A 91 -2.19 -7.52 -12.10
C PHE A 91 -1.16 -6.43 -11.77
N LEU A 92 0.07 -6.81 -11.45
CA LEU A 92 1.13 -5.85 -11.10
C LEU A 92 1.53 -4.99 -12.30
N GLN A 93 1.58 -5.54 -13.51
CA GLN A 93 1.79 -4.77 -14.74
C GLN A 93 0.65 -3.78 -14.98
N GLY A 94 -0.60 -4.17 -14.73
CA GLY A 94 -1.74 -3.27 -14.78
C GLY A 94 -1.64 -2.14 -13.75
N CYS A 95 -1.20 -2.44 -12.53
CA CYS A 95 -0.92 -1.42 -11.51
C CYS A 95 0.18 -0.44 -11.96
N GLU A 96 1.27 -0.96 -12.53
CA GLU A 96 2.39 -0.16 -13.04
C GLU A 96 1.94 0.78 -14.18
N GLN A 97 1.10 0.31 -15.10
CA GLN A 97 0.50 1.13 -16.17
C GLN A 97 -0.37 2.26 -15.63
N GLN A 98 -0.95 2.11 -14.44
CA GLN A 98 -1.74 3.14 -13.76
C GLN A 98 -0.89 4.03 -12.84
N GLY A 99 0.44 3.93 -12.90
CA GLY A 99 1.37 4.76 -12.12
C GLY A 99 1.69 4.24 -10.71
N VAL A 100 1.19 3.07 -10.30
CA VAL A 100 1.59 2.42 -9.06
C VAL A 100 2.96 1.80 -9.26
N ASN A 101 4.00 2.39 -8.68
CA ASN A 101 5.38 2.00 -8.91
C ASN A 101 5.99 1.12 -7.81
N THR A 102 5.18 0.69 -6.84
CA THR A 102 5.68 -0.08 -5.69
C THR A 102 4.70 -1.20 -5.34
N HIS A 103 5.25 -2.38 -5.09
CA HIS A 103 4.53 -3.54 -4.58
C HIS A 103 5.08 -3.97 -3.23
N GLN A 104 4.20 -4.08 -2.22
CA GLN A 104 4.52 -4.69 -0.94
C GLN A 104 4.17 -6.18 -0.99
N TYR A 105 5.13 -7.04 -0.65
CA TYR A 105 4.98 -8.50 -0.67
C TYR A 105 5.47 -9.15 0.62
N SER A 106 5.06 -10.40 0.85
CA SER A 106 5.63 -11.28 1.87
C SER A 106 6.48 -12.37 1.22
N PRO A 107 7.60 -12.80 1.83
CA PRO A 107 8.47 -13.82 1.27
C PRO A 107 7.76 -15.16 1.08
N SER A 108 7.85 -15.71 -0.11
CA SER A 108 7.35 -17.03 -0.49
C SER A 108 7.94 -17.43 -1.85
N ASP A 109 7.83 -18.70 -2.23
CA ASP A 109 8.25 -19.17 -3.56
C ASP A 109 7.50 -18.42 -4.66
N LYS A 110 6.18 -18.23 -4.47
CA LYS A 110 5.33 -17.48 -5.39
C LYS A 110 5.78 -16.03 -5.54
N SER A 111 6.09 -15.32 -4.44
CA SER A 111 6.56 -13.93 -4.56
C SER A 111 7.90 -13.87 -5.27
N THR A 112 8.82 -14.79 -4.99
CA THR A 112 10.13 -14.87 -5.66
C THR A 112 9.97 -15.07 -7.17
N GLU A 113 9.10 -15.99 -7.58
CA GLU A 113 8.78 -16.25 -8.99
C GLU A 113 8.18 -15.01 -9.67
N VAL A 114 7.17 -14.41 -9.07
CA VAL A 114 6.48 -13.21 -9.59
C VAL A 114 7.45 -12.04 -9.75
N LEU A 115 8.25 -11.74 -8.72
CA LEU A 115 9.18 -10.62 -8.77
C LEU A 115 10.28 -10.83 -9.82
N ARG A 116 10.73 -12.06 -10.00
CA ARG A 116 11.66 -12.42 -11.08
C ARG A 116 11.01 -12.17 -12.45
N ALA A 117 9.80 -12.70 -12.67
CA ALA A 117 9.08 -12.53 -13.92
C ALA A 117 8.80 -11.06 -14.26
N MET A 118 8.48 -10.23 -13.26
CA MET A 118 8.31 -8.78 -13.45
C MET A 118 9.59 -8.14 -13.98
N ARG A 119 10.76 -8.48 -13.39
CA ARG A 119 12.06 -7.94 -13.86
C ARG A 119 12.43 -8.42 -15.25
N GLU A 120 12.23 -9.69 -15.56
CA GLU A 120 12.47 -10.27 -16.87
C GLU A 120 11.63 -9.58 -17.96
N ARG A 121 10.43 -9.10 -17.60
CA ARG A 121 9.56 -8.31 -18.49
C ARG A 121 9.91 -6.81 -18.52
N GLY A 122 10.98 -6.40 -17.86
CA GLY A 122 11.47 -5.01 -17.90
C GLY A 122 10.70 -4.03 -16.99
N SER A 123 9.87 -4.53 -16.06
CA SER A 123 9.16 -3.70 -15.07
C SER A 123 10.14 -2.83 -14.27
N LYS A 124 9.71 -1.60 -13.98
CA LYS A 124 10.42 -0.64 -13.11
C LYS A 124 9.83 -0.60 -11.71
N MET A 125 8.86 -1.45 -11.42
CA MET A 125 8.23 -1.53 -10.10
C MET A 125 9.26 -1.82 -9.01
N GLN A 126 9.16 -1.09 -7.93
CA GLN A 126 9.98 -1.25 -6.73
C GLN A 126 9.31 -2.23 -5.78
N PHE A 127 10.11 -2.98 -5.02
CA PHE A 127 9.59 -4.04 -4.16
C PHE A 127 9.95 -3.76 -2.69
N LEU A 128 8.93 -3.72 -1.83
CA LEU A 128 9.03 -3.61 -0.38
C LEU A 128 8.64 -4.95 0.24
N CYS A 129 9.54 -5.55 0.98
CA CYS A 129 9.30 -6.82 1.66
C CYS A 129 8.67 -6.59 3.03
N LEU A 130 7.67 -7.39 3.40
CA LEU A 130 7.13 -7.48 4.76
C LEU A 130 7.57 -8.82 5.37
N SER A 131 8.39 -8.77 6.42
CA SER A 131 8.95 -9.95 7.08
C SER A 131 9.05 -9.73 8.59
N SER A 132 9.10 -10.80 9.38
CA SER A 132 9.33 -10.72 10.84
C SER A 132 10.55 -11.51 11.29
N GLY A 133 11.26 -12.14 10.37
CA GLY A 133 12.38 -13.00 10.70
C GLY A 133 13.74 -12.36 10.42
N ARG A 134 14.46 -11.90 11.46
CA ARG A 134 15.84 -11.39 11.32
C ARG A 134 16.76 -12.36 10.55
N ALA A 135 16.69 -13.64 10.86
CA ALA A 135 17.51 -14.67 10.20
C ALA A 135 17.22 -14.79 8.69
N GLN A 136 16.05 -14.36 8.23
CA GLN A 136 15.65 -14.45 6.84
C GLN A 136 16.05 -13.22 6.00
N VAL A 137 16.49 -12.13 6.64
CA VAL A 137 16.79 -10.85 5.95
C VAL A 137 17.78 -11.05 4.81
N LYS A 138 18.89 -11.75 5.08
CA LYS A 138 19.92 -12.03 4.07
C LYS A 138 19.34 -12.80 2.88
N ALA A 139 18.69 -13.93 3.14
CA ALA A 139 18.11 -14.76 2.08
C ALA A 139 17.04 -14.02 1.26
N THR A 140 16.22 -13.19 1.93
CA THR A 140 15.23 -12.34 1.25
C THR A 140 15.89 -11.34 0.30
N ILE A 141 16.98 -10.70 0.71
CA ILE A 141 17.71 -9.74 -0.14
C ILE A 141 18.28 -10.46 -1.37
N GLU A 142 18.92 -11.63 -1.16
CA GLU A 142 19.52 -12.42 -2.24
C GLU A 142 18.47 -12.92 -3.24
N ALA A 143 17.30 -13.35 -2.76
CA ALA A 143 16.24 -13.90 -3.59
C ALA A 143 15.47 -12.83 -4.38
N THR A 144 15.20 -11.67 -3.77
CA THR A 144 14.19 -10.73 -4.27
C THR A 144 14.68 -9.28 -4.41
N ALA A 145 15.88 -8.94 -3.94
CA ALA A 145 16.48 -7.61 -4.02
C ALA A 145 15.47 -6.46 -3.75
N PRO A 146 14.81 -6.41 -2.59
CA PRO A 146 13.88 -5.35 -2.23
C PRO A 146 14.64 -4.03 -1.98
N PHE A 147 13.98 -2.88 -2.12
CA PHE A 147 14.57 -1.60 -1.73
C PHE A 147 14.40 -1.31 -0.22
N ALA A 148 13.42 -1.95 0.39
CA ALA A 148 13.09 -1.80 1.80
C ALA A 148 12.57 -3.12 2.38
N ILE A 149 12.79 -3.34 3.67
CA ILE A 149 12.19 -4.44 4.43
C ILE A 149 11.53 -3.86 5.67
N ALA A 150 10.21 -4.10 5.82
CA ALA A 150 9.46 -3.71 7.00
C ALA A 150 9.22 -4.93 7.90
N HIS A 151 9.31 -4.73 9.22
CA HIS A 151 8.91 -5.74 10.19
C HIS A 151 7.39 -5.87 10.22
N HIS A 152 6.86 -7.08 10.23
CA HIS A 152 5.41 -7.33 10.15
C HIS A 152 4.69 -6.75 11.38
N GLY A 153 3.71 -5.85 11.19
CA GLY A 153 3.05 -5.12 12.26
C GLY A 153 2.50 -6.00 13.38
N GLY A 154 1.76 -7.06 13.07
CA GLY A 154 1.25 -7.98 14.10
C GLY A 154 2.35 -8.72 14.88
N ALA A 155 3.49 -9.00 14.27
CA ALA A 155 4.65 -9.54 14.98
C ALA A 155 5.31 -8.46 15.84
N THR A 156 5.41 -7.22 15.33
CA THR A 156 5.88 -6.07 16.10
C THR A 156 5.06 -5.88 17.36
N ASP A 157 3.74 -5.79 17.23
CA ASP A 157 2.81 -5.60 18.35
C ASP A 157 2.96 -6.70 19.39
N THR A 158 3.05 -7.96 18.94
CA THR A 158 3.23 -9.12 19.82
C THR A 158 4.58 -9.05 20.59
N MET A 159 5.66 -8.67 19.91
CA MET A 159 6.97 -8.55 20.54
C MET A 159 7.00 -7.40 21.55
N PHE A 160 6.42 -6.25 21.22
CA PHE A 160 6.31 -5.13 22.15
C PHE A 160 5.49 -5.49 23.39
N ALA A 161 4.32 -6.13 23.21
CA ALA A 161 3.48 -6.60 24.31
C ALA A 161 4.20 -7.62 25.21
N ALA A 162 5.10 -8.42 24.65
CA ALA A 162 5.92 -9.39 25.39
C ALA A 162 7.19 -8.78 26.01
N GLY A 163 7.42 -7.47 25.91
CA GLY A 163 8.65 -6.82 26.39
C GLY A 163 9.90 -7.13 25.58
N LYS A 164 9.74 -7.61 24.34
CA LYS A 164 10.81 -8.04 23.43
C LYS A 164 11.12 -7.02 22.34
N SER A 165 10.93 -5.74 22.61
CA SER A 165 11.21 -4.66 21.64
C SER A 165 12.65 -4.67 21.09
N GLY A 166 13.60 -5.19 21.87
CA GLY A 166 14.98 -5.38 21.46
C GLY A 166 15.12 -6.25 20.19
N GLU A 167 14.30 -7.29 20.04
CA GLU A 167 14.32 -8.15 18.86
C GLU A 167 13.90 -7.38 17.58
N VAL A 168 12.94 -6.44 17.72
CA VAL A 168 12.50 -5.57 16.62
C VAL A 168 13.60 -4.56 16.25
N HIS A 169 14.25 -3.96 17.26
CA HIS A 169 15.39 -3.07 17.01
C HIS A 169 16.55 -3.80 16.32
N ASP A 170 16.85 -5.02 16.72
CA ASP A 170 17.87 -5.85 16.09
C ASP A 170 17.52 -6.19 14.64
N PHE A 171 16.25 -6.43 14.33
CA PHE A 171 15.78 -6.62 12.96
C PHE A 171 16.01 -5.35 12.11
N VAL A 172 15.60 -4.19 12.62
CA VAL A 172 15.79 -2.90 11.93
C VAL A 172 17.27 -2.65 11.68
N LYS A 173 18.12 -2.89 12.69
CA LYS A 173 19.57 -2.76 12.56
C LYS A 173 20.12 -3.68 11.48
N GLU A 174 19.74 -4.94 11.45
CA GLU A 174 20.18 -5.93 10.45
C GLU A 174 19.85 -5.48 9.02
N VAL A 175 18.65 -4.89 8.81
CA VAL A 175 18.23 -4.35 7.51
C VAL A 175 19.08 -3.13 7.11
N HIS A 176 19.31 -2.21 8.05
CA HIS A 176 20.14 -1.02 7.81
C HIS A 176 21.60 -1.36 7.55
N ASP A 177 22.18 -2.32 8.29
CA ASP A 177 23.57 -2.76 8.09
C ASP A 177 23.79 -3.34 6.69
N ARG A 178 22.71 -3.75 6.00
CA ARG A 178 22.73 -4.20 4.60
C ARG A 178 22.42 -3.11 3.57
N GLY A 179 22.33 -1.86 4.02
CA GLY A 179 22.14 -0.68 3.16
C GLY A 179 20.72 -0.49 2.63
N LEU A 180 19.73 -1.15 3.24
CA LEU A 180 18.31 -1.03 2.86
C LEU A 180 17.55 -0.11 3.81
N LEU A 181 16.39 0.39 3.35
CA LEU A 181 15.44 1.06 4.22
C LEU A 181 14.74 0.02 5.10
N ALA A 182 14.59 0.34 6.38
CA ALA A 182 13.85 -0.47 7.34
C ALA A 182 12.59 0.26 7.80
N GLY A 183 11.53 -0.52 8.11
CA GLY A 183 10.27 -0.03 8.67
C GLY A 183 9.73 -0.98 9.74
N VAL A 184 8.77 -0.52 10.52
CA VAL A 184 7.98 -1.29 11.48
C VAL A 184 6.52 -0.91 11.35
#